data_f89f66e68240836a6bfbdd6c41188f2a
#
_entry.id   f89f66e68240836a6bfbdd6c41188f2a
#
_cell.length_a   1.000
_cell.length_b   1.000
_cell.length_c   1.000
_cell.angle_alpha   90.00
_cell.angle_beta   90.00
_cell.angle_gamma   90.00
#
_symmetry.space_group_name_H-M   'P 1'
#
loop_
_entity.id
_entity.type
_entity.pdbx_description
1 polymer ?
#
loop_
_entity_poly.entity_id
_entity_poly.type
_entity_poly.pdbx_seq_one_letter_code
_entity_poly.pdbx_strand_id
1 'polypeptide(L)'
;MAQIKKTERSEKDLTPKQRLFVDILVANWGEISYAEACKQAKYECKNPTDYSAIASRLLNRRLNPHIAKYLDKKYEEEVNLKEVFIEL
;
A
#
# COMPACT_ATOMS: atom_id res chain seq x y z
N MET A 1 -28.31 2.80 -8.97
CA MET A 1 -28.34 1.38 -8.69
C MET A 1 -27.04 0.92 -8.11
N ALA A 2 -27.09 -0.18 -7.45
CA ALA A 2 -25.93 -0.69 -6.75
C ALA A 2 -24.77 -1.04 -7.69
N GLN A 3 -25.07 -1.28 -8.94
CA GLN A 3 -24.01 -1.65 -9.90
C GLN A 3 -22.96 -0.59 -10.04
N ILE A 4 -23.32 0.63 -9.85
CA ILE A 4 -22.34 1.71 -9.99
C ILE A 4 -21.21 1.53 -9.00
N LYS A 5 -21.53 1.00 -7.86
CA LYS A 5 -20.53 0.82 -6.81
C LYS A 5 -19.57 -0.31 -7.08
N LYS A 6 -19.90 -1.16 -8.03
CA LYS A 6 -19.03 -2.30 -8.32
C LYS A 6 -17.70 -1.89 -8.89
N THR A 7 -17.66 -0.73 -9.52
CA THR A 7 -16.41 -0.28 -10.11
C THR A 7 -15.50 0.38 -9.10
N GLU A 8 -16.02 0.67 -7.92
CA GLU A 8 -15.22 1.31 -6.87
C GLU A 8 -14.86 0.30 -5.82
N ARG A 9 -13.59 0.16 -5.58
CA ARG A 9 -13.12 -0.69 -4.53
C ARG A 9 -12.82 0.14 -3.30
N SER A 10 -13.11 -0.42 -2.16
CA SER A 10 -12.89 0.24 -0.90
C SER A 10 -11.85 -0.51 -0.10
N GLU A 11 -11.61 -0.01 1.10
CA GLU A 11 -10.69 -0.65 2.01
C GLU A 11 -11.07 -2.10 2.27
N LYS A 12 -12.35 -2.41 2.21
CA LYS A 12 -12.83 -3.77 2.42
C LYS A 12 -12.40 -4.74 1.33
N ASP A 13 -12.07 -4.20 0.17
CA ASP A 13 -11.68 -5.04 -0.97
C ASP A 13 -10.21 -5.38 -0.97
N LEU A 14 -9.47 -4.88 0.01
CA LEU A 14 -8.05 -5.21 0.11
C LEU A 14 -7.87 -6.65 0.53
N THR A 15 -6.97 -7.35 -0.17
CA THR A 15 -6.59 -8.68 0.27
C THR A 15 -5.69 -8.55 1.49
N PRO A 16 -5.55 -9.61 2.29
CA PRO A 16 -4.64 -9.57 3.43
C PRO A 16 -3.22 -9.19 3.04
N LYS A 17 -2.74 -9.67 1.91
CA LYS A 17 -1.39 -9.32 1.46
C LYS A 17 -1.27 -7.86 1.08
N GLN A 18 -2.29 -7.32 0.42
CA GLN A 18 -2.28 -5.91 0.04
C GLN A 18 -2.27 -5.02 1.27
N ARG A 19 -3.09 -5.35 2.25
CA ARG A 19 -3.14 -4.61 3.51
C ARG A 19 -1.81 -4.69 4.22
N LEU A 20 -1.25 -5.88 4.29
CA LEU A 20 0.04 -6.09 4.94
C LEU A 20 1.15 -5.32 4.23
N PHE A 21 1.13 -5.30 2.90
CA PHE A 21 2.12 -4.54 2.14
C PHE A 21 2.10 -3.06 2.53
N VAL A 22 0.91 -2.47 2.56
CA VAL A 22 0.79 -1.06 2.93
C VAL A 22 1.20 -0.83 4.37
N ASP A 23 0.79 -1.71 5.27
CA ASP A 23 1.12 -1.56 6.69
C ASP A 23 2.63 -1.59 6.91
N ILE A 24 3.31 -2.52 6.24
CA ILE A 24 4.77 -2.62 6.35
C ILE A 24 5.42 -1.37 5.76
N LEU A 25 4.94 -0.93 4.61
CA LEU A 25 5.51 0.22 3.94
C LEU A 25 5.40 1.47 4.80
N VAL A 26 4.24 1.70 5.39
CA VAL A 26 4.01 2.88 6.21
C VAL A 26 4.78 2.80 7.52
N ALA A 27 4.80 1.63 8.15
CA ALA A 27 5.49 1.44 9.42
C ALA A 27 6.99 1.71 9.30
N ASN A 28 7.54 1.50 8.10
CA ASN A 28 8.96 1.70 7.85
C ASN A 28 9.19 2.81 6.81
N TRP A 29 8.32 3.80 6.82
CA TRP A 29 8.34 4.86 5.82
C TRP A 29 9.71 5.52 5.75
N GLY A 30 10.23 5.57 4.53
CA GLY A 30 11.53 6.19 4.30
C GLY A 30 12.73 5.28 4.54
N GLU A 31 12.50 4.09 5.11
CA GLU A 31 13.58 3.18 5.44
C GLU A 31 13.47 1.84 4.74
N ILE A 32 12.41 1.62 3.99
CA ILE A 32 12.19 0.36 3.31
C ILE A 32 11.90 0.63 1.85
N SER A 33 12.39 -0.22 0.97
CA SER A 33 12.06 -0.10 -0.44
C SER A 33 10.70 -0.73 -0.70
N TYR A 34 10.08 -0.34 -1.80
CA TYR A 34 8.79 -0.92 -2.18
C TYR A 34 8.94 -2.42 -2.42
N ALA A 35 10.05 -2.82 -3.04
CA ALA A 35 10.30 -4.23 -3.31
C ALA A 35 10.43 -5.03 -2.02
N GLU A 36 11.12 -4.46 -1.05
CA GLU A 36 11.30 -5.13 0.22
C GLU A 36 9.98 -5.26 0.97
N ALA A 37 9.13 -4.22 0.89
CA ALA A 37 7.81 -4.29 1.51
C ALA A 37 6.98 -5.41 0.89
N CYS A 38 7.05 -5.58 -0.42
CA CYS A 38 6.38 -6.68 -1.10
C CYS A 38 6.87 -8.02 -0.59
N LYS A 39 8.18 -8.14 -0.47
CA LYS A 39 8.80 -9.39 -0.02
C LYS A 39 8.32 -9.74 1.38
N GLN A 40 8.32 -8.76 2.26
CA GLN A 40 7.89 -8.97 3.64
C GLN A 40 6.40 -9.24 3.75
N ALA A 41 5.62 -8.76 2.79
CA ALA A 41 4.19 -9.02 2.76
C ALA A 41 3.85 -10.38 2.19
N LYS A 42 4.87 -11.20 1.92
CA LYS A 42 4.71 -12.58 1.49
C LYS A 42 4.27 -12.76 0.05
N TYR A 43 4.50 -11.76 -0.78
CA TYR A 43 4.32 -11.95 -2.21
C TYR A 43 5.42 -12.86 -2.72
N GLU A 44 5.08 -13.71 -3.66
CA GLU A 44 6.04 -14.67 -4.20
C GLU A 44 6.34 -14.38 -5.65
N CYS A 45 7.59 -14.43 -6.01
CA CYS A 45 7.98 -14.33 -7.40
C CYS A 45 9.25 -15.14 -7.63
N LYS A 46 9.44 -15.51 -8.89
CA LYS A 46 10.58 -16.35 -9.25
C LYS A 46 11.89 -15.61 -9.15
N ASN A 47 11.89 -14.35 -9.53
CA ASN A 47 13.09 -13.52 -9.52
C ASN A 47 12.94 -12.40 -8.52
N PRO A 48 14.00 -12.09 -7.73
CA PRO A 48 13.90 -10.99 -6.77
C PRO A 48 13.56 -9.65 -7.41
N THR A 49 13.95 -9.45 -8.67
CA THR A 49 13.65 -8.20 -9.37
C THR A 49 12.14 -8.04 -9.64
N ASP A 50 11.39 -9.12 -9.60
CA ASP A 50 9.96 -9.05 -9.85
C ASP A 50 9.21 -8.37 -8.71
N TYR A 51 9.79 -8.31 -7.54
CA TYR A 51 9.16 -7.61 -6.42
C TYR A 51 8.94 -6.14 -6.74
N SER A 52 9.89 -5.52 -7.43
CA SER A 52 9.72 -4.12 -7.83
C SER A 52 8.55 -3.95 -8.77
N ALA A 53 8.39 -4.88 -9.72
CA ALA A 53 7.29 -4.82 -10.66
C ALA A 53 5.95 -5.00 -9.95
N ILE A 54 5.89 -5.93 -9.00
CA ILE A 54 4.68 -6.15 -8.23
C ILE A 54 4.33 -4.89 -7.42
N ALA A 55 5.32 -4.31 -6.76
CA ALA A 55 5.09 -3.12 -5.96
C ALA A 55 4.61 -1.96 -6.82
N SER A 56 5.22 -1.77 -7.99
CA SER A 56 4.78 -0.74 -8.91
C SER A 56 3.32 -0.90 -9.28
N ARG A 57 2.91 -2.14 -9.53
CA ARG A 57 1.54 -2.42 -9.90
C ARG A 57 0.60 -2.16 -8.72
N LEU A 58 0.99 -2.59 -7.53
CA LEU A 58 0.17 -2.39 -6.35
C LEU A 58 -0.04 -0.91 -6.05
N LEU A 59 0.97 -0.09 -6.29
CA LEU A 59 0.90 1.33 -5.99
C LEU A 59 0.33 2.16 -7.13
N ASN A 60 -0.03 1.52 -8.24
CA ASN A 60 -0.61 2.21 -9.36
C ASN A 60 -2.05 2.59 -9.05
N ARG A 61 -2.31 3.89 -8.93
CA ARG A 61 -3.64 4.36 -8.52
C ARG A 61 -4.72 4.05 -9.53
N ARG A 62 -4.35 3.88 -10.79
CA ARG A 62 -5.32 3.54 -11.82
C ARG A 62 -5.76 2.10 -11.72
N LEU A 63 -4.81 1.21 -11.44
CA LEU A 63 -5.11 -0.22 -11.35
C LEU A 63 -5.70 -0.58 -10.01
N ASN A 64 -5.23 0.05 -8.95
CA ASN A 64 -5.61 -0.34 -7.60
C ASN A 64 -5.95 0.89 -6.75
N PRO A 65 -7.05 1.59 -7.08
CA PRO A 65 -7.41 2.79 -6.32
C PRO A 65 -7.70 2.50 -4.85
N HIS A 66 -8.18 1.31 -4.55
CA HIS A 66 -8.48 0.95 -3.17
C HIS A 66 -7.20 0.85 -2.33
N ILE A 67 -6.12 0.37 -2.94
CA ILE A 67 -4.83 0.30 -2.24
C ILE A 67 -4.30 1.72 -2.02
N ALA A 68 -4.41 2.57 -3.02
CA ALA A 68 -3.96 3.95 -2.91
C ALA A 68 -4.71 4.69 -1.79
N LYS A 69 -6.00 4.47 -1.68
CA LYS A 69 -6.79 5.10 -0.63
C LYS A 69 -6.34 4.64 0.74
N TYR A 70 -6.10 3.35 0.88
CA TYR A 70 -5.66 2.81 2.16
C TYR A 70 -4.27 3.35 2.51
N LEU A 71 -3.40 3.44 1.52
CA LEU A 71 -2.06 3.98 1.74
C LEU A 71 -2.15 5.44 2.20
N ASP A 72 -2.96 6.24 1.51
CA ASP A 72 -3.12 7.64 1.88
C ASP A 72 -3.62 7.79 3.30
N LYS A 73 -4.58 6.96 3.68
CA LYS A 73 -5.14 6.98 5.02
C LYS A 73 -4.09 6.63 6.08
N LYS A 74 -3.35 5.57 5.84
CA LYS A 74 -2.32 5.16 6.79
C LYS A 74 -1.20 6.18 6.88
N TYR A 75 -0.82 6.77 5.77
CA TYR A 75 0.18 7.80 5.76
C TYR A 75 -0.24 8.98 6.63
N GLU A 76 -1.48 9.42 6.47
CA GLU A 76 -2.00 10.53 7.26
C GLU A 76 -1.98 10.19 8.74
N GLU A 77 -2.36 8.98 9.08
CA GLU A 77 -2.48 8.60 10.48
C GLU A 77 -1.14 8.37 11.16
N GLU A 78 -0.18 7.83 10.43
CA GLU A 78 1.05 7.37 11.07
C GLU A 78 2.29 8.16 10.70
N VAL A 79 2.37 8.67 9.50
CA VAL A 79 3.55 9.39 9.06
C VAL A 79 3.38 10.90 9.18
N ASN A 80 2.30 11.40 8.59
CA ASN A 80 2.08 12.83 8.56
C ASN A 80 1.94 13.42 9.98
N LEU A 81 1.23 12.72 10.84
CA LEU A 81 1.05 13.20 12.22
C LEU A 81 2.36 13.23 12.97
N LYS A 82 3.20 12.23 12.75
CA LYS A 82 4.50 12.21 13.41
C LYS A 82 5.36 13.38 12.95
N GLU A 83 5.30 13.70 11.66
CA GLU A 83 6.10 14.80 11.14
C GLU A 83 5.64 16.13 11.72
N VAL A 84 4.34 16.28 11.90
CA VAL A 84 3.82 17.50 12.51
C VAL A 84 4.30 17.64 13.94
N PHE A 85 4.28 16.56 14.69
CA PHE A 85 4.74 16.58 16.08
C PHE A 85 6.20 16.93 16.17
N ILE A 86 7.00 16.42 15.26
CA ILE A 86 8.44 16.68 15.29
C ILE A 86 8.72 18.15 15.07
N GLU A 87 7.92 18.79 14.24
CA GLU A 87 8.14 20.21 13.95
C GLU A 87 7.73 21.12 15.07
N LEU A 88 6.89 20.65 15.94
CA LEU A 88 6.47 21.45 17.07
C LEU A 88 7.54 21.49 18.15
#